data_5e485443668928ec39f9aa915cb6606c
#
_entry.id   5e485443668928ec39f9aa915cb6606c
#
_cell.length_a   1.000
_cell.length_b   1.000
_cell.length_c   1.000
_cell.angle_alpha   90.00
_cell.angle_beta   90.00
_cell.angle_gamma   90.00
#
_symmetry.space_group_name_H-M   'P 1'
#
loop_
_entity.id
_entity.type
_entity.pdbx_description
1 polymer ?
#
loop_
_entity_poly.entity_id
_entity_poly.type
_entity_poly.pdbx_seq_one_letter_code
_entity_poly.pdbx_strand_id
1 'polypeptide(L)'
;MTSLAPHARDEGMEAWVAAAARKRPRFSERRLVGVLAPVVAGGIVLGAWEIAGHFINPVLISSPQQVASDFAGQFSRGAVTSALAISLRELYIGLAIGFVAGVVLGVVMGRYRMLNSLFSPFVNSANATPLNVLIPLLIVWVGISAEARILFVVLITMFPVLLNTASGMQNVSRGYVEVGQTLGMTERQLLRKVILPGAVPYIFAGARIGVALAVIGMIVGEIEGSNVGMGYLLNFYGNGFQTGDLLALIVVAALIGVVNVTIVRFLQARFFRWTLVAR
;
A
#
# COMPACT_ATOMS: atom_id res chain seq x y z
N MET A 1 -33.27 -53.68 22.68
CA MET A 1 -33.50 -53.02 21.39
C MET A 1 -34.42 -51.82 21.64
N THR A 2 -33.86 -50.67 21.91
CA THR A 2 -34.59 -49.43 22.22
C THR A 2 -34.52 -48.53 20.98
N SER A 3 -35.66 -48.42 20.28
CA SER A 3 -35.92 -47.52 19.17
C SER A 3 -35.89 -46.09 19.69
N LEU A 4 -34.83 -45.33 19.41
CA LEU A 4 -34.78 -43.91 19.62
C LEU A 4 -35.55 -43.21 18.48
N ALA A 5 -36.61 -42.51 18.86
CA ALA A 5 -37.57 -41.84 17.98
C ALA A 5 -36.88 -40.77 17.07
N PRO A 6 -37.18 -40.75 15.75
CA PRO A 6 -36.59 -39.83 14.77
C PRO A 6 -36.97 -38.35 15.01
N HIS A 7 -38.07 -38.07 15.69
CA HIS A 7 -38.68 -36.72 15.80
C HIS A 7 -37.89 -35.71 16.65
N ALA A 8 -37.08 -36.15 17.63
CA ALA A 8 -36.36 -35.23 18.51
C ALA A 8 -35.14 -34.58 17.83
N ARG A 9 -34.66 -35.12 16.69
CA ARG A 9 -33.53 -34.53 15.92
C ARG A 9 -33.98 -33.40 15.00
N ASP A 10 -35.19 -33.51 14.47
CA ASP A 10 -35.70 -32.51 13.52
C ASP A 10 -36.11 -31.22 14.20
N GLU A 11 -36.74 -31.30 15.40
CA GLU A 11 -37.11 -30.09 16.17
C GLU A 11 -35.92 -29.28 16.64
N GLY A 12 -34.81 -29.93 17.01
CA GLY A 12 -33.56 -29.26 17.41
C GLY A 12 -32.88 -28.55 16.22
N MET A 13 -32.93 -29.17 15.03
CA MET A 13 -32.36 -28.60 13.81
C MET A 13 -33.19 -27.43 13.28
N GLU A 14 -34.52 -27.55 13.30
CA GLU A 14 -35.42 -26.44 12.94
C GLU A 14 -35.31 -25.24 13.89
N ALA A 15 -35.20 -25.49 15.20
CA ALA A 15 -34.98 -24.45 16.19
C ALA A 15 -33.61 -23.73 15.99
N TRP A 16 -32.57 -24.49 15.66
CA TRP A 16 -31.24 -23.94 15.36
C TRP A 16 -31.23 -23.14 14.04
N VAL A 17 -31.89 -23.63 12.99
CA VAL A 17 -32.04 -22.92 11.70
C VAL A 17 -32.87 -21.63 11.89
N ALA A 18 -33.97 -21.69 12.66
CA ALA A 18 -34.78 -20.52 12.99
C ALA A 18 -34.01 -19.48 13.82
N ALA A 19 -33.20 -19.92 14.78
CA ALA A 19 -32.32 -19.04 15.58
C ALA A 19 -31.22 -18.41 14.74
N ALA A 20 -30.62 -19.16 13.80
CA ALA A 20 -29.62 -18.68 12.84
C ALA A 20 -30.24 -17.68 11.83
N ALA A 21 -31.47 -17.90 11.40
CA ALA A 21 -32.19 -17.00 10.48
C ALA A 21 -32.57 -15.66 11.15
N ARG A 22 -32.84 -15.64 12.47
CA ARG A 22 -33.19 -14.41 13.21
C ARG A 22 -32.01 -13.44 13.40
N LYS A 23 -30.76 -13.86 13.23
CA LYS A 23 -29.55 -13.04 13.44
C LYS A 23 -29.00 -12.38 12.15
N ARG A 24 -29.68 -12.45 11.03
CA ARG A 24 -29.25 -11.73 9.82
C ARG A 24 -29.80 -10.31 9.84
N PRO A 25 -28.98 -9.27 10.16
CA PRO A 25 -29.45 -7.90 10.06
C PRO A 25 -29.91 -7.60 8.64
N ARG A 26 -31.01 -6.87 8.49
CA ARG A 26 -31.62 -6.50 7.20
C ARG A 26 -30.57 -5.80 6.34
N PHE A 27 -30.58 -6.05 5.04
CA PHE A 27 -29.59 -5.57 4.07
C PHE A 27 -29.41 -4.04 4.08
N SER A 28 -30.45 -3.29 4.47
CA SER A 28 -30.43 -1.83 4.65
C SER A 28 -29.66 -1.38 5.90
N GLU A 29 -29.77 -2.10 7.01
CA GLU A 29 -29.06 -1.78 8.26
C GLU A 29 -27.54 -1.98 8.12
N ARG A 30 -27.12 -3.01 7.38
CA ARG A 30 -25.67 -3.24 7.09
C ARG A 30 -25.04 -2.11 6.28
N ARG A 31 -25.77 -1.50 5.34
CA ARG A 31 -25.26 -0.37 4.56
C ARG A 31 -25.20 0.91 5.41
N LEU A 32 -26.20 1.17 6.22
CA LEU A 32 -26.22 2.32 7.14
C LEU A 32 -25.10 2.23 8.18
N VAL A 33 -24.96 1.09 8.85
CA VAL A 33 -23.88 0.83 9.81
C VAL A 33 -22.51 0.89 9.13
N GLY A 34 -22.38 0.38 7.93
CA GLY A 34 -21.12 0.40 7.16
C GLY A 34 -20.64 1.80 6.77
N VAL A 35 -21.54 2.79 6.66
CA VAL A 35 -21.19 4.18 6.36
C VAL A 35 -21.15 5.03 7.64
N LEU A 36 -22.09 4.85 8.55
CA LEU A 36 -22.18 5.65 9.77
C LEU A 36 -21.09 5.31 10.79
N ALA A 37 -20.74 4.03 10.94
CA ALA A 37 -19.72 3.62 11.91
C ALA A 37 -18.35 4.29 11.69
N PRO A 38 -17.77 4.32 10.47
CA PRO A 38 -16.49 5.02 10.24
C PRO A 38 -16.62 6.54 10.39
N VAL A 39 -17.77 7.15 10.06
CA VAL A 39 -18.00 8.58 10.26
C VAL A 39 -18.09 8.93 11.75
N VAL A 40 -18.83 8.15 12.51
CA VAL A 40 -18.94 8.33 13.98
C VAL A 40 -17.58 8.08 14.65
N ALA A 41 -16.88 7.01 14.27
CA ALA A 41 -15.54 6.74 14.80
C ALA A 41 -14.56 7.87 14.47
N GLY A 42 -14.57 8.39 13.25
CA GLY A 42 -13.78 9.55 12.85
C GLY A 42 -14.11 10.80 13.66
N GLY A 43 -15.40 11.07 13.87
CA GLY A 43 -15.88 12.18 14.70
C GLY A 43 -15.44 12.06 16.16
N ILE A 44 -15.49 10.85 16.73
CA ILE A 44 -15.01 10.60 18.11
C ILE A 44 -13.49 10.85 18.20
N VAL A 45 -12.72 10.34 17.24
CA VAL A 45 -11.26 10.53 17.21
C VAL A 45 -10.90 12.02 17.07
N LEU A 46 -11.55 12.74 16.15
CA LEU A 46 -11.32 14.17 15.96
C LEU A 46 -11.74 14.98 17.19
N GLY A 47 -12.88 14.65 17.82
CA GLY A 47 -13.34 15.30 19.04
C GLY A 47 -12.40 15.06 20.24
N ALA A 48 -11.93 13.82 20.40
CA ALA A 48 -10.95 13.48 21.42
C ALA A 48 -9.61 14.22 21.18
N TRP A 49 -9.18 14.35 19.93
CA TRP A 49 -7.99 15.08 19.58
C TRP A 49 -8.15 16.59 19.83
N GLU A 50 -9.28 17.18 19.46
CA GLU A 50 -9.57 18.61 19.74
C GLU A 50 -9.53 18.89 21.25
N ILE A 51 -10.18 18.04 22.06
CA ILE A 51 -10.15 18.13 23.52
C ILE A 51 -8.71 18.01 24.04
N ALA A 52 -7.95 17.00 23.60
CA ALA A 52 -6.57 16.82 24.00
C ALA A 52 -5.69 18.04 23.63
N GLY A 53 -5.89 18.62 22.44
CA GLY A 53 -5.16 19.81 22.00
C GLY A 53 -5.42 21.06 22.83
N HIS A 54 -6.56 21.12 23.57
CA HIS A 54 -6.87 22.24 24.48
C HIS A 54 -6.26 22.05 25.89
N PHE A 55 -6.09 20.81 26.35
CA PHE A 55 -5.59 20.51 27.69
C PHE A 55 -4.08 20.24 27.74
N ILE A 56 -3.49 19.86 26.61
CA ILE A 56 -2.06 19.53 26.52
C ILE A 56 -1.30 20.72 25.95
N ASN A 57 -0.02 20.84 26.33
CA ASN A 57 0.85 21.90 25.81
C ASN A 57 0.88 21.87 24.26
N PRO A 58 0.59 23.01 23.58
CA PRO A 58 0.59 23.09 22.11
C PRO A 58 1.88 22.64 21.43
N VAL A 59 3.00 22.68 22.16
CA VAL A 59 4.31 22.15 21.70
C VAL A 59 4.29 20.63 21.57
N LEU A 60 3.45 19.92 22.34
CA LEU A 60 3.35 18.47 22.32
C LEU A 60 2.23 17.99 21.38
N ILE A 61 1.07 18.67 21.43
CA ILE A 61 -0.09 18.36 20.60
C ILE A 61 -0.81 19.66 20.22
N SER A 62 -0.93 19.93 18.92
CA SER A 62 -1.76 21.02 18.40
C SER A 62 -3.17 20.51 18.13
N SER A 63 -4.19 21.34 18.34
CA SER A 63 -5.58 20.99 18.03
C SER A 63 -5.80 20.88 16.51
N PRO A 64 -6.79 20.08 16.04
CA PRO A 64 -7.19 20.02 14.64
C PRO A 64 -7.46 21.37 14.02
N GLN A 65 -8.06 22.31 14.77
CA GLN A 65 -8.32 23.65 14.28
C GLN A 65 -7.02 24.43 14.02
N GLN A 66 -6.03 24.31 14.91
CA GLN A 66 -4.73 24.93 14.74
C GLN A 66 -3.98 24.32 13.57
N VAL A 67 -3.98 22.99 13.45
CA VAL A 67 -3.38 22.28 12.31
C VAL A 67 -3.98 22.76 10.98
N ALA A 68 -5.30 22.96 10.91
CA ALA A 68 -5.96 23.47 9.72
C ALA A 68 -5.55 24.92 9.38
N SER A 69 -5.40 25.78 10.39
CA SER A 69 -4.96 27.16 10.20
C SER A 69 -3.49 27.23 9.74
N ASP A 70 -2.61 26.41 10.35
CA ASP A 70 -1.20 26.34 10.00
C ASP A 70 -1.01 25.78 8.59
N PHE A 71 -1.80 24.77 8.21
CA PHE A 71 -1.84 24.26 6.83
C PHE A 71 -2.18 25.37 5.82
N ALA A 72 -3.25 26.14 6.08
CA ALA A 72 -3.65 27.24 5.20
C ALA A 72 -2.56 28.32 5.10
N GLY A 73 -1.91 28.64 6.22
CA GLY A 73 -0.79 29.58 6.28
C GLY A 73 0.43 29.12 5.48
N GLN A 74 0.82 27.86 5.60
CA GLN A 74 1.94 27.29 4.84
C GLN A 74 1.66 27.22 3.34
N PHE A 75 0.42 26.87 2.97
CA PHE A 75 0.01 26.80 1.58
C PHE A 75 0.02 28.17 0.90
N SER A 76 -0.44 29.20 1.60
CA SER A 76 -0.44 30.59 1.10
C SER A 76 0.97 31.17 0.92
N ARG A 77 1.93 30.75 1.75
CA ARG A 77 3.35 31.15 1.63
C ARG A 77 4.11 30.43 0.51
N GLY A 78 3.52 29.43 -0.14
CA GLY A 78 4.14 28.66 -1.21
C GLY A 78 5.20 27.65 -0.77
N ALA A 79 5.53 27.54 0.52
CA ALA A 79 6.54 26.65 1.02
C ALA A 79 6.15 25.16 0.82
N VAL A 80 4.92 24.82 1.15
CA VAL A 80 4.40 23.45 0.97
C VAL A 80 4.22 23.09 -0.51
N THR A 81 3.76 24.03 -1.35
CA THR A 81 3.57 23.76 -2.78
C THR A 81 4.87 23.45 -3.50
N SER A 82 5.93 24.20 -3.22
CA SER A 82 7.26 23.95 -3.81
C SER A 82 7.86 22.63 -3.31
N ALA A 83 7.80 22.37 -1.99
CA ALA A 83 8.26 21.12 -1.40
C ALA A 83 7.49 19.92 -1.96
N LEU A 84 6.17 20.02 -2.05
CA LEU A 84 5.29 18.98 -2.60
C LEU A 84 5.62 18.66 -4.08
N ALA A 85 5.87 19.69 -4.90
CA ALA A 85 6.22 19.49 -6.30
C ALA A 85 7.55 18.72 -6.46
N ILE A 86 8.55 19.02 -5.63
CA ILE A 86 9.83 18.31 -5.62
C ILE A 86 9.61 16.85 -5.18
N SER A 87 8.97 16.65 -4.04
CA SER A 87 8.72 15.31 -3.48
C SER A 87 7.90 14.42 -4.42
N LEU A 88 6.83 14.94 -5.03
CA LEU A 88 6.02 14.18 -5.97
C LEU A 88 6.78 13.82 -7.25
N ARG A 89 7.62 14.74 -7.76
CA ARG A 89 8.48 14.45 -8.90
C ARG A 89 9.42 13.28 -8.61
N GLU A 90 10.12 13.31 -7.48
CA GLU A 90 11.05 12.26 -7.08
C GLU A 90 10.32 10.94 -6.80
N LEU A 91 9.18 11.01 -6.11
CA LEU A 91 8.31 9.86 -5.86
C LEU A 91 7.89 9.17 -7.16
N TYR A 92 7.32 9.92 -8.12
CA TYR A 92 6.78 9.28 -9.33
C TYR A 92 7.86 8.77 -10.27
N ILE A 93 9.02 9.43 -10.35
CA ILE A 93 10.16 8.92 -11.11
C ILE A 93 10.66 7.61 -10.48
N GLY A 94 10.92 7.61 -9.17
CA GLY A 94 11.39 6.42 -8.47
C GLY A 94 10.37 5.28 -8.49
N LEU A 95 9.08 5.58 -8.30
CA LEU A 95 7.99 4.63 -8.36
C LEU A 95 7.87 3.97 -9.75
N ALA A 96 7.95 4.76 -10.83
CA ALA A 96 7.86 4.24 -12.19
C ALA A 96 9.03 3.30 -12.52
N ILE A 97 10.26 3.71 -12.22
CA ILE A 97 11.45 2.90 -12.44
C ILE A 97 11.41 1.64 -11.57
N GLY A 98 11.13 1.78 -10.28
CA GLY A 98 11.06 0.66 -9.34
C GLY A 98 9.96 -0.34 -9.68
N PHE A 99 8.78 0.13 -10.12
CA PHE A 99 7.70 -0.73 -10.57
C PHE A 99 8.09 -1.52 -11.82
N VAL A 100 8.61 -0.84 -12.86
CA VAL A 100 9.02 -1.51 -14.10
C VAL A 100 10.14 -2.51 -13.83
N ALA A 101 11.16 -2.13 -13.07
CA ALA A 101 12.26 -3.02 -12.70
C ALA A 101 11.75 -4.23 -11.91
N GLY A 102 10.88 -4.01 -10.91
CA GLY A 102 10.29 -5.06 -10.10
C GLY A 102 9.45 -6.05 -10.92
N VAL A 103 8.63 -5.56 -11.86
CA VAL A 103 7.85 -6.42 -12.75
C VAL A 103 8.77 -7.22 -13.67
N VAL A 104 9.73 -6.58 -14.33
CA VAL A 104 10.64 -7.26 -15.28
C VAL A 104 11.46 -8.34 -14.57
N LEU A 105 12.11 -7.99 -13.45
CA LEU A 105 12.90 -8.93 -12.67
C LEU A 105 12.02 -10.05 -12.08
N GLY A 106 10.82 -9.71 -11.60
CA GLY A 106 9.87 -10.67 -11.06
C GLY A 106 9.35 -11.65 -12.12
N VAL A 107 9.07 -11.19 -13.35
CA VAL A 107 8.72 -12.07 -14.47
C VAL A 107 9.88 -13.00 -14.82
N VAL A 108 11.10 -12.48 -14.90
CA VAL A 108 12.30 -13.29 -15.20
C VAL A 108 12.52 -14.34 -14.12
N MET A 109 12.53 -13.97 -12.86
CA MET A 109 12.67 -14.91 -11.73
C MET A 109 11.52 -15.91 -11.66
N GLY A 110 10.29 -15.46 -11.85
CA GLY A 110 9.11 -16.34 -11.81
C GLY A 110 9.07 -17.34 -12.97
N ARG A 111 9.63 -16.97 -14.14
CA ARG A 111 9.69 -17.83 -15.34
C ARG A 111 10.79 -18.89 -15.28
N TYR A 112 11.97 -18.53 -14.77
CA TYR A 112 13.14 -19.42 -14.76
C TYR A 112 13.45 -19.92 -13.36
N ARG A 113 13.14 -21.21 -13.12
CA ARG A 113 13.32 -21.84 -11.81
C ARG A 113 14.76 -21.74 -11.28
N MET A 114 15.73 -21.86 -12.16
CA MET A 114 17.15 -21.72 -11.83
C MET A 114 17.46 -20.31 -11.29
N LEU A 115 16.99 -19.27 -11.97
CA LEU A 115 17.21 -17.89 -11.54
C LEU A 115 16.48 -17.61 -10.23
N ASN A 116 15.28 -18.13 -10.07
CA ASN A 116 14.57 -18.00 -8.80
C ASN A 116 15.34 -18.65 -7.65
N SER A 117 15.80 -19.87 -7.81
CA SER A 117 16.58 -20.57 -6.77
C SER A 117 17.90 -19.87 -6.43
N LEU A 118 18.54 -19.28 -7.43
CA LEU A 118 19.81 -18.58 -7.24
C LEU A 118 19.62 -17.21 -6.55
N PHE A 119 18.65 -16.41 -7.01
CA PHE A 119 18.49 -15.03 -6.54
C PHE A 119 17.49 -14.85 -5.40
N SER A 120 16.57 -15.79 -5.19
CA SER A 120 15.55 -15.70 -4.12
C SER A 120 16.15 -15.48 -2.72
N PRO A 121 17.23 -16.16 -2.27
CA PRO A 121 17.82 -15.89 -0.97
C PRO A 121 18.29 -14.43 -0.83
N PHE A 122 18.93 -13.89 -1.86
CA PHE A 122 19.44 -12.51 -1.86
C PHE A 122 18.31 -11.48 -1.86
N VAL A 123 17.30 -11.69 -2.71
CA VAL A 123 16.15 -10.79 -2.82
C VAL A 123 15.34 -10.80 -1.53
N ASN A 124 15.12 -11.97 -0.92
CA ASN A 124 14.40 -12.08 0.35
C ASN A 124 15.19 -11.43 1.49
N SER A 125 16.50 -11.62 1.56
CA SER A 125 17.36 -10.97 2.54
C SER A 125 17.36 -9.46 2.38
N ALA A 126 17.48 -8.95 1.15
CA ALA A 126 17.41 -7.52 0.87
C ALA A 126 16.04 -6.92 1.25
N ASN A 127 14.94 -7.61 0.94
CA ASN A 127 13.61 -7.16 1.33
C ASN A 127 13.36 -7.21 2.86
N ALA A 128 14.02 -8.11 3.57
CA ALA A 128 13.94 -8.20 5.02
C ALA A 128 14.83 -7.17 5.75
N THR A 129 15.82 -6.61 5.04
CA THR A 129 16.68 -5.57 5.60
C THR A 129 15.91 -4.24 5.64
N PRO A 130 16.00 -3.47 6.75
CA PRO A 130 15.44 -2.12 6.79
C PRO A 130 16.15 -1.22 5.77
N LEU A 131 15.51 -0.99 4.61
CA LEU A 131 16.14 -0.28 3.48
C LEU A 131 16.54 1.16 3.82
N ASN A 132 15.90 1.80 4.81
CA ASN A 132 16.27 3.12 5.30
C ASN A 132 17.73 3.20 5.78
N VAL A 133 18.31 2.09 6.25
CA VAL A 133 19.74 2.03 6.63
C VAL A 133 20.66 2.23 5.42
N LEU A 134 20.16 2.04 4.21
CA LEU A 134 20.95 2.25 2.98
C LEU A 134 21.07 3.74 2.58
N ILE A 135 20.26 4.64 3.13
CA ILE A 135 20.29 6.07 2.75
C ILE A 135 21.67 6.69 2.93
N PRO A 136 22.33 6.57 4.09
CA PRO A 136 23.69 7.10 4.26
C PRO A 136 24.67 6.53 3.23
N LEU A 137 24.54 5.25 2.87
CA LEU A 137 25.39 4.62 1.86
C LEU A 137 25.13 5.18 0.46
N LEU A 138 23.85 5.40 0.11
CA LEU A 138 23.47 6.04 -1.15
C LEU A 138 24.01 7.48 -1.23
N ILE A 139 23.98 8.22 -0.13
CA ILE A 139 24.54 9.57 -0.05
C ILE A 139 26.07 9.54 -0.28
N VAL A 140 26.77 8.55 0.27
CA VAL A 140 28.21 8.40 0.05
C VAL A 140 28.54 8.08 -1.41
N TRP A 141 27.71 7.26 -2.07
CA TRP A 141 27.95 6.82 -3.46
C TRP A 141 27.51 7.85 -4.50
N VAL A 142 26.38 8.52 -4.28
CA VAL A 142 25.71 9.37 -5.28
C VAL A 142 25.74 10.85 -4.87
N GLY A 143 26.06 11.13 -3.61
CA GLY A 143 26.00 12.48 -3.02
C GLY A 143 24.62 12.82 -2.49
N ILE A 144 24.53 14.01 -1.85
CA ILE A 144 23.26 14.59 -1.38
C ILE A 144 22.54 15.17 -2.60
N SER A 145 21.79 14.33 -3.30
CA SER A 145 21.19 14.69 -4.59
C SER A 145 19.77 14.11 -4.75
N ALA A 146 19.03 14.61 -5.73
CA ALA A 146 17.73 14.05 -6.11
C ALA A 146 17.86 12.60 -6.59
N GLU A 147 18.96 12.27 -7.27
CA GLU A 147 19.25 10.94 -7.81
C GLU A 147 19.36 9.91 -6.68
N ALA A 148 20.04 10.25 -5.57
CA ALA A 148 20.15 9.36 -4.42
C ALA A 148 18.77 9.05 -3.81
N ARG A 149 17.92 10.07 -3.67
CA ARG A 149 16.56 9.92 -3.14
C ARG A 149 15.65 9.14 -4.10
N ILE A 150 15.72 9.43 -5.40
CA ILE A 150 15.01 8.65 -6.43
C ILE A 150 15.46 7.20 -6.40
N LEU A 151 16.76 6.93 -6.34
CA LEU A 151 17.29 5.57 -6.26
C LEU A 151 16.79 4.83 -5.00
N PHE A 152 16.68 5.52 -3.88
CA PHE A 152 16.09 4.96 -2.68
C PHE A 152 14.62 4.58 -2.88
N VAL A 153 13.81 5.44 -3.49
CA VAL A 153 12.42 5.14 -3.84
C VAL A 153 12.32 3.97 -4.82
N VAL A 154 13.25 3.88 -5.79
CA VAL A 154 13.34 2.73 -6.71
C VAL A 154 13.52 1.44 -5.94
N LEU A 155 14.50 1.37 -5.05
CA LEU A 155 14.82 0.15 -4.30
C LEU A 155 13.66 -0.29 -3.41
N ILE A 156 13.08 0.63 -2.63
CA ILE A 156 11.99 0.30 -1.71
C ILE A 156 10.70 -0.13 -2.43
N THR A 157 10.49 0.36 -3.66
CA THR A 157 9.36 -0.03 -4.51
C THR A 157 9.62 -1.36 -5.22
N MET A 158 10.83 -1.57 -5.71
CA MET A 158 11.18 -2.69 -6.58
C MET A 158 11.01 -4.05 -5.88
N PHE A 159 11.48 -4.21 -4.65
CA PHE A 159 11.47 -5.51 -3.97
C PHE A 159 10.08 -6.09 -3.76
N PRO A 160 9.09 -5.38 -3.18
CA PRO A 160 7.74 -5.93 -3.02
C PRO A 160 7.07 -6.21 -4.37
N VAL A 161 7.30 -5.40 -5.40
CA VAL A 161 6.77 -5.64 -6.74
C VAL A 161 7.40 -6.89 -7.35
N LEU A 162 8.72 -7.04 -7.25
CA LEU A 162 9.46 -8.21 -7.73
C LEU A 162 8.97 -9.50 -7.09
N LEU A 163 8.91 -9.55 -5.75
CA LEU A 163 8.51 -10.74 -5.01
C LEU A 163 7.07 -11.15 -5.31
N ASN A 164 6.15 -10.20 -5.33
CA ASN A 164 4.77 -10.48 -5.68
C ASN A 164 4.62 -10.93 -7.14
N THR A 165 5.34 -10.31 -8.09
CA THR A 165 5.32 -10.70 -9.49
C THR A 165 5.87 -12.11 -9.68
N ALA A 166 7.03 -12.43 -9.09
CA ALA A 166 7.62 -13.75 -9.16
C ALA A 166 6.68 -14.82 -8.57
N SER A 167 6.11 -14.55 -7.40
CA SER A 167 5.09 -15.43 -6.78
C SER A 167 3.87 -15.60 -7.68
N GLY A 168 3.37 -14.51 -8.29
CA GLY A 168 2.24 -14.55 -9.19
C GLY A 168 2.49 -15.44 -10.42
N MET A 169 3.67 -15.33 -11.01
CA MET A 169 4.08 -16.18 -12.15
C MET A 169 4.10 -17.68 -11.80
N GLN A 170 4.50 -18.02 -10.58
CA GLN A 170 4.62 -19.41 -10.10
C GLN A 170 3.28 -20.00 -9.63
N ASN A 171 2.34 -19.15 -9.19
CA ASN A 171 1.05 -19.57 -8.63
C ASN A 171 -0.10 -19.59 -9.63
N VAL A 172 0.17 -19.39 -10.92
CA VAL A 172 -0.85 -19.60 -11.96
C VAL A 172 -1.31 -21.06 -11.95
N SER A 173 -2.62 -21.28 -11.95
CA SER A 173 -3.21 -22.61 -11.90
C SER A 173 -2.64 -23.53 -13.00
N ARG A 174 -2.13 -24.67 -12.58
CA ARG A 174 -1.56 -25.69 -13.50
C ARG A 174 -2.58 -26.11 -14.56
N GLY A 175 -3.87 -26.19 -14.21
CA GLY A 175 -4.90 -26.57 -15.16
C GLY A 175 -4.98 -25.62 -16.37
N TYR A 176 -4.82 -24.31 -16.18
CA TYR A 176 -4.77 -23.38 -17.32
C TYR A 176 -3.52 -23.58 -18.18
N VAL A 177 -2.39 -23.91 -17.55
CA VAL A 177 -1.14 -24.17 -18.27
C VAL A 177 -1.28 -25.47 -19.09
N GLU A 178 -1.81 -26.53 -18.52
CA GLU A 178 -2.05 -27.83 -19.17
C GLU A 178 -3.02 -27.71 -20.34
N VAL A 179 -4.13 -26.99 -20.19
CA VAL A 179 -5.05 -26.70 -21.28
C VAL A 179 -4.35 -25.96 -22.42
N GLY A 180 -3.54 -24.95 -22.10
CA GLY A 180 -2.76 -24.23 -23.11
C GLY A 180 -1.78 -25.14 -23.86
N GLN A 181 -1.12 -26.06 -23.15
CA GLN A 181 -0.21 -27.06 -23.74
C GLN A 181 -0.97 -28.05 -24.65
N THR A 182 -2.13 -28.55 -24.20
CA THR A 182 -2.98 -29.46 -25.00
C THR A 182 -3.48 -28.80 -26.29
N LEU A 183 -3.70 -27.46 -26.25
CA LEU A 183 -4.06 -26.68 -27.44
C LEU A 183 -2.85 -26.35 -28.34
N GLY A 184 -1.67 -26.91 -28.08
CA GLY A 184 -0.47 -26.70 -28.87
C GLY A 184 0.15 -25.31 -28.76
N MET A 185 -0.11 -24.58 -27.66
CA MET A 185 0.51 -23.27 -27.46
C MET A 185 2.03 -23.38 -27.31
N THR A 186 2.77 -22.52 -28.01
CA THR A 186 4.20 -22.37 -27.78
C THR A 186 4.47 -21.76 -26.41
N GLU A 187 5.67 -21.95 -25.87
CA GLU A 187 6.12 -21.37 -24.60
C GLU A 187 5.85 -19.85 -24.51
N ARG A 188 6.11 -19.12 -25.61
CA ARG A 188 5.88 -17.67 -25.68
C ARG A 188 4.39 -17.32 -25.66
N GLN A 189 3.55 -18.14 -26.32
CA GLN A 189 2.09 -17.97 -26.29
C GLN A 189 1.55 -18.26 -24.90
N LEU A 190 2.01 -19.33 -24.27
CA LEU A 190 1.63 -19.72 -22.92
C LEU A 190 1.98 -18.61 -21.92
N LEU A 191 3.21 -18.05 -22.00
CA LEU A 191 3.62 -16.94 -21.14
C LEU A 191 2.71 -15.72 -21.31
N ARG A 192 2.45 -15.29 -22.57
CA ARG A 192 1.74 -14.04 -22.84
C ARG A 192 0.22 -14.15 -22.66
N LYS A 193 -0.37 -15.32 -22.98
CA LYS A 193 -1.83 -15.49 -23.00
C LYS A 193 -2.39 -16.14 -21.75
N VAL A 194 -1.56 -16.84 -20.96
CA VAL A 194 -2.01 -17.60 -19.78
C VAL A 194 -1.29 -17.12 -18.52
N ILE A 195 0.04 -17.23 -18.48
CA ILE A 195 0.80 -17.02 -17.24
C ILE A 195 0.79 -15.54 -16.85
N LEU A 196 1.16 -14.65 -17.76
CA LEU A 196 1.26 -13.22 -17.45
C LEU A 196 -0.11 -12.60 -17.07
N PRO A 197 -1.22 -12.86 -17.81
CA PRO A 197 -2.54 -12.43 -17.37
C PRO A 197 -2.97 -13.03 -16.03
N GLY A 198 -2.64 -14.29 -15.76
CA GLY A 198 -2.90 -14.94 -14.47
C GLY A 198 -2.10 -14.35 -13.31
N ALA A 199 -0.92 -13.79 -13.58
CA ALA A 199 -0.07 -13.13 -12.58
C ALA A 199 -0.49 -11.67 -12.27
N VAL A 200 -1.33 -11.04 -13.10
CA VAL A 200 -1.75 -9.63 -12.94
C VAL A 200 -2.28 -9.31 -11.52
N PRO A 201 -3.14 -10.14 -10.87
CA PRO A 201 -3.60 -9.85 -9.51
C PRO A 201 -2.45 -9.68 -8.51
N TYR A 202 -1.41 -10.48 -8.65
CA TYR A 202 -0.21 -10.45 -7.81
C TYR A 202 0.65 -9.21 -8.10
N ILE A 203 0.80 -8.85 -9.38
CA ILE A 203 1.50 -7.62 -9.80
C ILE A 203 0.84 -6.40 -9.14
N PHE A 204 -0.49 -6.31 -9.17
CA PHE A 204 -1.21 -5.23 -8.50
C PHE A 204 -1.16 -5.31 -6.98
N ALA A 205 -1.06 -6.51 -6.39
CA ALA A 205 -0.79 -6.65 -4.96
C ALA A 205 0.59 -6.07 -4.60
N GLY A 206 1.63 -6.42 -5.36
CA GLY A 206 2.96 -5.84 -5.23
C GLY A 206 2.98 -4.33 -5.45
N ALA A 207 2.27 -3.83 -6.47
CA ALA A 207 2.16 -2.40 -6.76
C ALA A 207 1.56 -1.62 -5.57
N ARG A 208 0.51 -2.14 -4.94
CA ARG A 208 -0.10 -1.48 -3.77
C ARG A 208 0.86 -1.37 -2.59
N ILE A 209 1.61 -2.43 -2.31
CA ILE A 209 2.63 -2.42 -1.25
C ILE A 209 3.76 -1.48 -1.64
N GLY A 210 4.26 -1.58 -2.87
CA GLY A 210 5.35 -0.75 -3.38
C GLY A 210 5.02 0.74 -3.35
N VAL A 211 3.82 1.13 -3.74
CA VAL A 211 3.36 2.52 -3.70
C VAL A 211 3.28 3.06 -2.27
N ALA A 212 2.75 2.27 -1.33
CA ALA A 212 2.69 2.70 0.08
C ALA A 212 4.10 2.89 0.66
N LEU A 213 5.00 1.96 0.38
CA LEU A 213 6.40 2.05 0.81
C LEU A 213 7.17 3.17 0.09
N ALA A 214 6.86 3.47 -1.18
CA ALA A 214 7.46 4.55 -1.94
C ALA A 214 7.22 5.91 -1.29
N VAL A 215 6.00 6.17 -0.76
CA VAL A 215 5.70 7.42 -0.03
C VAL A 215 6.51 7.53 1.25
N ILE A 216 6.65 6.43 1.99
CA ILE A 216 7.53 6.38 3.18
C ILE A 216 8.97 6.63 2.76
N GLY A 217 9.44 5.95 1.70
CA GLY A 217 10.78 6.09 1.18
C GLY A 217 11.11 7.52 0.73
N MET A 218 10.18 8.18 0.04
CA MET A 218 10.32 9.59 -0.34
C MET A 218 10.57 10.46 0.90
N ILE A 219 9.70 10.37 1.91
CA ILE A 219 9.79 11.19 3.11
C ILE A 219 11.09 10.91 3.87
N VAL A 220 11.41 9.64 4.11
CA VAL A 220 12.62 9.24 4.86
C VAL A 220 13.89 9.64 4.09
N GLY A 221 13.90 9.47 2.77
CA GLY A 221 15.01 9.90 1.92
C GLY A 221 15.25 11.42 1.96
N GLU A 222 14.19 12.21 2.05
CA GLU A 222 14.28 13.66 2.17
C GLU A 222 14.67 14.14 3.59
N ILE A 223 14.25 13.43 4.64
CA ILE A 223 14.65 13.71 6.03
C ILE A 223 16.17 13.58 6.18
N GLU A 224 16.74 12.49 5.67
CA GLU A 224 18.14 12.13 5.88
C GLU A 224 19.09 12.78 4.86
N GLY A 225 18.63 13.04 3.65
CA GLY A 225 19.49 13.38 2.53
C GLY A 225 19.07 14.62 1.74
N SER A 226 18.34 15.57 2.34
CA SER A 226 17.86 16.73 1.61
C SER A 226 17.79 18.01 2.44
N ASN A 227 17.86 19.14 1.73
CA ASN A 227 17.51 20.46 2.25
C ASN A 227 16.27 21.04 1.50
N VAL A 228 15.53 20.18 0.79
CA VAL A 228 14.32 20.52 0.06
C VAL A 228 13.32 19.35 0.14
N GLY A 229 12.06 19.62 -0.17
CA GLY A 229 11.01 18.60 -0.16
C GLY A 229 10.22 18.55 1.14
N MET A 230 9.20 17.71 1.16
CA MET A 230 8.29 17.58 2.32
C MET A 230 8.95 16.93 3.52
N GLY A 231 9.84 15.94 3.31
CA GLY A 231 10.60 15.30 4.39
C GLY A 231 11.55 16.29 5.07
N TYR A 232 12.19 17.16 4.31
CA TYR A 232 12.99 18.25 4.88
C TYR A 232 12.14 19.19 5.74
N LEU A 233 10.95 19.61 5.26
CA LEU A 233 10.07 20.48 6.05
C LEU A 233 9.57 19.77 7.31
N LEU A 234 9.26 18.46 7.24
CA LEU A 234 8.90 17.66 8.41
C LEU A 234 10.02 17.66 9.46
N ASN A 235 11.25 17.48 9.03
CA ASN A 235 12.42 17.52 9.91
C ASN A 235 12.62 18.93 10.49
N PHE A 236 12.51 19.97 9.67
CA PHE A 236 12.65 21.37 10.08
C PHE A 236 11.62 21.77 11.13
N TYR A 237 10.33 21.49 10.91
CA TYR A 237 9.29 21.83 11.88
C TYR A 237 9.34 20.93 13.13
N GLY A 238 9.72 19.65 12.98
CA GLY A 238 9.92 18.74 14.10
C GLY A 238 11.02 19.21 15.06
N ASN A 239 12.18 19.57 14.52
CA ASN A 239 13.30 20.10 15.30
C ASN A 239 13.03 21.51 15.87
N GLY A 240 12.15 22.28 15.18
CA GLY A 240 11.70 23.59 15.63
C GLY A 240 10.55 23.54 16.65
N PHE A 241 10.08 22.36 17.05
CA PHE A 241 8.92 22.17 17.93
C PHE A 241 7.64 22.88 17.43
N GLN A 242 7.51 23.03 16.11
CA GLN A 242 6.35 23.63 15.45
C GLN A 242 5.32 22.54 15.14
N THR A 243 4.67 22.03 16.18
CA THR A 243 3.86 20.80 16.13
C THR A 243 2.64 20.94 15.22
N GLY A 244 2.01 22.12 15.15
CA GLY A 244 0.89 22.37 14.24
C GLY A 244 1.29 22.23 12.78
N ASP A 245 2.39 22.89 12.40
CA ASP A 245 2.98 22.82 11.05
C ASP A 245 3.41 21.40 10.70
N LEU A 246 4.05 20.69 11.65
CA LEU A 246 4.47 19.29 11.50
C LEU A 246 3.27 18.37 11.25
N LEU A 247 2.22 18.46 12.08
CA LEU A 247 1.02 17.65 11.94
C LEU A 247 0.29 17.93 10.62
N ALA A 248 0.25 19.20 10.17
CA ALA A 248 -0.31 19.58 8.87
C ALA A 248 0.41 18.84 7.73
N LEU A 249 1.73 18.77 7.74
CA LEU A 249 2.49 18.03 6.72
C LEU A 249 2.32 16.52 6.82
N ILE A 250 2.18 15.96 8.03
CA ILE A 250 1.86 14.53 8.21
C ILE A 250 0.52 14.19 7.56
N VAL A 251 -0.50 15.05 7.72
CA VAL A 251 -1.81 14.88 7.05
C VAL A 251 -1.64 14.90 5.52
N VAL A 252 -0.85 15.83 4.97
CA VAL A 252 -0.57 15.87 3.53
C VAL A 252 0.11 14.58 3.06
N ALA A 253 1.12 14.10 3.79
CA ALA A 253 1.81 12.87 3.47
C ALA A 253 0.87 11.65 3.49
N ALA A 254 -0.01 11.57 4.49
CA ALA A 254 -1.04 10.53 4.56
C ALA A 254 -2.01 10.60 3.37
N LEU A 255 -2.45 11.79 2.98
CA LEU A 255 -3.31 12.00 1.80
C LEU A 255 -2.61 11.54 0.51
N ILE A 256 -1.33 11.86 0.33
CA ILE A 256 -0.54 11.36 -0.81
C ILE A 256 -0.57 9.84 -0.84
N GLY A 257 -0.33 9.18 0.29
CA GLY A 257 -0.37 7.72 0.40
C GLY A 257 -1.74 7.14 0.02
N VAL A 258 -2.82 7.68 0.58
CA VAL A 258 -4.19 7.25 0.30
C VAL A 258 -4.55 7.45 -1.17
N VAL A 259 -4.24 8.61 -1.73
CA VAL A 259 -4.51 8.92 -3.15
C VAL A 259 -3.78 7.94 -4.06
N ASN A 260 -2.49 7.71 -3.82
CA ASN A 260 -1.69 6.81 -4.64
C ASN A 260 -2.19 5.36 -4.58
N VAL A 261 -2.49 4.83 -3.39
CA VAL A 261 -3.06 3.48 -3.24
C VAL A 261 -4.44 3.38 -3.91
N THR A 262 -5.24 4.44 -3.83
CA THR A 262 -6.56 4.51 -4.47
C THR A 262 -6.44 4.52 -5.99
N ILE A 263 -5.46 5.24 -6.55
CA ILE A 263 -5.16 5.23 -7.99
C ILE A 263 -4.83 3.81 -8.46
N VAL A 264 -3.96 3.08 -7.73
CA VAL A 264 -3.62 1.70 -8.10
C VAL A 264 -4.84 0.79 -8.07
N ARG A 265 -5.70 0.91 -7.04
CA ARG A 265 -6.97 0.17 -6.96
C ARG A 265 -7.92 0.50 -8.11
N PHE A 266 -8.03 1.77 -8.45
CA PHE A 266 -8.87 2.22 -9.57
C PHE A 266 -8.36 1.68 -10.91
N LEU A 267 -7.06 1.74 -11.16
CA LEU A 267 -6.44 1.18 -12.37
C LEU A 267 -6.69 -0.33 -12.45
N GLN A 268 -6.51 -1.06 -11.34
CA GLN A 268 -6.83 -2.49 -11.29
C GLN A 268 -8.30 -2.75 -11.62
N ALA A 269 -9.22 -2.03 -11.00
CA ALA A 269 -10.66 -2.21 -11.22
C ALA A 269 -11.09 -1.81 -12.64
N ARG A 270 -10.46 -0.81 -13.25
CA ARG A 270 -10.82 -0.32 -14.59
C ARG A 270 -10.31 -1.21 -15.72
N PHE A 271 -9.07 -1.69 -15.61
CA PHE A 271 -8.41 -2.40 -16.71
C PHE A 271 -8.37 -3.92 -16.52
N PHE A 272 -8.50 -4.42 -15.29
CA PHE A 272 -8.32 -5.82 -14.95
C PHE A 272 -9.49 -6.35 -14.09
N ARG A 273 -10.73 -6.10 -14.55
CA ARG A 273 -11.96 -6.46 -13.81
C ARG A 273 -12.05 -7.95 -13.47
N TRP A 274 -11.51 -8.84 -14.31
CA TRP A 274 -11.49 -10.28 -14.05
C TRP A 274 -10.69 -10.68 -12.81
N THR A 275 -9.77 -9.83 -12.34
CA THR A 275 -8.96 -10.10 -11.13
C THR A 275 -9.76 -9.89 -9.84
N LEU A 276 -10.92 -9.25 -9.91
CA LEU A 276 -11.76 -8.93 -8.75
C LEU A 276 -12.85 -9.99 -8.51
N VAL A 277 -13.10 -10.87 -9.48
CA VAL A 277 -14.18 -11.87 -9.45
C VAL A 277 -13.75 -13.17 -8.72
N ALA A 278 -12.46 -13.35 -8.45
CA ALA A 278 -11.90 -14.54 -7.83
C ALA A 278 -11.91 -14.49 -6.27
N ARG A 279 -13.01 -13.95 -5.68
CA ARG A 279 -13.23 -13.99 -4.23
C ARG A 279 -14.48 -14.75 -3.88
#